data_b5601ab7ff060de064e94c3de998d631
#
_entry.id   b5601ab7ff060de064e94c3de998d631
#
_cell.length_a   1.000
_cell.length_b   1.000
_cell.length_c   1.000
_cell.angle_alpha   90.00
_cell.angle_beta   90.00
_cell.angle_gamma   90.00
#
_symmetry.space_group_name_H-M   'P 1'
#
loop_
_entity.id
_entity.type
_entity.pdbx_description
1 polymer ?
#
loop_
_entity_poly.entity_id
_entity_poly.type
_entity_poly.pdbx_seq_one_letter_code
_entity_poly.pdbx_strand_id
1 'polypeptide(L)'
;MESLNINQKTLLWLSAAGISNNKISKLLDYFGSPQDLWDNFESEKYNLSFLKTDRINKLSESKNDFEAKILGRLNSEKAEAVTIFDEDYPEKLKQISGYPYVLYYKGSLDYINNISVAIVGSRKATNYGKWAAEKLTKELSEINVNIVSGLAVGID
;
A
#
# COMPACT_ATOMS: atom_id res chain seq x y z
N MET A 1 8.27 15.32 11.36
CA MET A 1 7.58 14.59 10.26
C MET A 1 7.19 15.63 9.23
N GLU A 2 7.62 15.50 7.99
CA GLU A 2 7.18 16.39 6.92
C GLU A 2 5.66 16.30 6.75
N SER A 3 5.03 17.41 6.40
CA SER A 3 3.61 17.43 6.09
C SER A 3 3.34 16.63 4.83
N LEU A 4 2.27 15.82 4.82
CA LEU A 4 1.85 15.09 3.64
C LEU A 4 1.57 16.06 2.48
N ASN A 5 2.10 15.75 1.30
CA ASN A 5 1.67 16.46 0.09
C ASN A 5 0.23 16.04 -0.27
N ILE A 6 -0.41 16.79 -1.17
CA ILE A 6 -1.83 16.56 -1.48
C ILE A 6 -2.11 15.18 -2.09
N ASN A 7 -1.19 14.64 -2.87
CA ASN A 7 -1.34 13.31 -3.45
C ASN A 7 -1.32 12.22 -2.37
N GLN A 8 -0.34 12.30 -1.47
CA GLN A 8 -0.25 11.41 -0.31
C GLN A 8 -1.48 11.54 0.57
N LYS A 9 -1.87 12.77 0.89
CA LYS A 9 -3.02 13.08 1.71
C LYS A 9 -4.30 12.45 1.16
N THR A 10 -4.59 12.65 -0.10
CA THR A 10 -5.80 12.14 -0.75
C THR A 10 -5.81 10.61 -0.80
N LEU A 11 -4.70 9.99 -1.23
CA LEU A 11 -4.64 8.53 -1.34
C LEU A 11 -4.67 7.83 0.02
N LEU A 12 -3.99 8.37 1.02
CA LEU A 12 -4.04 7.84 2.39
C LEU A 12 -5.45 7.95 2.98
N TRP A 13 -6.16 9.07 2.75
CA TRP A 13 -7.54 9.23 3.16
C TRP A 13 -8.45 8.17 2.56
N LEU A 14 -8.39 7.93 1.24
CA LEU A 14 -9.16 6.89 0.55
C LEU A 14 -8.83 5.49 1.08
N SER A 15 -7.55 5.20 1.24
CA SER A 15 -7.06 3.92 1.75
C SER A 15 -7.53 3.67 3.19
N ALA A 16 -7.39 4.66 4.08
CA ALA A 16 -7.83 4.58 5.47
C ALA A 16 -9.35 4.39 5.61
N ALA A 17 -10.14 4.96 4.68
CA ALA A 17 -11.58 4.74 4.60
C ALA A 17 -11.96 3.35 4.07
N GLY A 18 -10.98 2.55 3.61
CA GLY A 18 -11.18 1.21 3.06
C GLY A 18 -11.76 1.21 1.64
N ILE A 19 -11.40 2.19 0.84
CA ILE A 19 -11.73 2.22 -0.58
C ILE A 19 -10.79 1.29 -1.33
N SER A 20 -11.33 0.38 -2.12
CA SER A 20 -10.51 -0.56 -2.91
C SER A 20 -9.78 0.14 -4.06
N ASN A 21 -8.62 -0.40 -4.47
CA ASN A 21 -7.80 0.17 -5.53
C ASN A 21 -8.58 0.43 -6.83
N ASN A 22 -9.46 -0.48 -7.24
CA ASN A 22 -10.32 -0.29 -8.41
C ASN A 22 -11.27 0.93 -8.27
N LYS A 23 -11.73 1.22 -7.06
CA LYS A 23 -12.57 2.39 -6.79
C LYS A 23 -11.75 3.67 -6.68
N ILE A 24 -10.52 3.58 -6.17
CA ILE A 24 -9.57 4.70 -6.17
C ILE A 24 -9.28 5.10 -7.62
N SER A 25 -9.00 4.12 -8.51
CA SER A 25 -8.83 4.42 -9.94
C SER A 25 -10.01 5.19 -10.51
N LYS A 26 -11.24 4.67 -10.31
CA LYS A 26 -12.46 5.33 -10.81
C LYS A 26 -12.67 6.74 -10.24
N LEU A 27 -12.29 6.97 -8.99
CA LEU A 27 -12.35 8.30 -8.39
C LEU A 27 -11.35 9.25 -9.07
N LEU A 28 -10.12 8.80 -9.28
CA LEU A 28 -9.10 9.60 -9.97
C LEU A 28 -9.48 9.87 -11.42
N ASP A 29 -10.06 8.88 -12.12
CA ASP A 29 -10.56 9.05 -13.49
C ASP A 29 -11.72 10.07 -13.55
N TYR A 30 -12.62 10.06 -12.56
CA TYR A 30 -13.76 10.96 -12.47
C TYR A 30 -13.34 12.41 -12.17
N PHE A 31 -12.44 12.61 -11.20
CA PHE A 31 -12.02 13.94 -10.77
C PHE A 31 -10.82 14.49 -11.54
N GLY A 32 -10.04 13.63 -12.22
CA GLY A 32 -8.86 13.99 -13.00
C GLY A 32 -7.56 14.05 -12.20
N SER A 33 -7.60 14.47 -10.94
CA SER A 33 -6.41 14.53 -10.08
C SER A 33 -6.73 14.29 -8.60
N PRO A 34 -5.73 13.90 -7.78
CA PRO A 34 -5.91 13.83 -6.33
C PRO A 34 -6.31 15.17 -5.69
N GLN A 35 -5.80 16.29 -6.20
CA GLN A 35 -6.16 17.64 -5.75
C GLN A 35 -7.63 17.92 -6.01
N ASP A 36 -8.10 17.72 -7.26
CA ASP A 36 -9.50 17.96 -7.62
C ASP A 36 -10.45 17.06 -6.84
N LEU A 37 -10.05 15.80 -6.64
CA LEU A 37 -10.80 14.87 -5.79
C LEU A 37 -10.90 15.41 -4.35
N TRP A 38 -9.79 15.86 -3.78
CA TRP A 38 -9.79 16.41 -2.42
C TRP A 38 -10.70 17.62 -2.30
N ASP A 39 -10.58 18.55 -3.23
CA ASP A 39 -11.30 19.83 -3.15
C ASP A 39 -12.79 19.68 -3.45
N ASN A 40 -13.16 18.86 -4.43
CA ASN A 40 -14.52 18.78 -4.94
C ASN A 40 -15.33 17.57 -4.44
N PHE A 41 -14.74 16.69 -3.60
CA PHE A 41 -15.43 15.48 -3.14
C PHE A 41 -16.78 15.79 -2.49
N GLU A 42 -16.88 16.81 -1.62
CA GLU A 42 -18.09 17.13 -0.88
C GLU A 42 -19.23 17.61 -1.79
N SER A 43 -18.92 18.34 -2.86
CA SER A 43 -19.92 18.83 -3.83
C SER A 43 -20.40 17.74 -4.78
N GLU A 44 -19.51 16.79 -5.13
CA GLU A 44 -19.75 15.77 -6.15
C GLU A 44 -20.10 14.39 -5.59
N LYS A 45 -19.98 14.17 -4.28
CA LYS A 45 -20.06 12.85 -3.64
C LYS A 45 -21.34 12.06 -3.95
N TYR A 46 -22.47 12.73 -4.15
CA TYR A 46 -23.74 12.08 -4.47
C TYR A 46 -23.87 11.67 -5.95
N ASN A 47 -22.99 12.16 -6.81
CA ASN A 47 -22.90 11.77 -8.23
C ASN A 47 -22.07 10.49 -8.43
N LEU A 48 -21.39 10.01 -7.38
CA LEU A 48 -20.49 8.85 -7.43
C LEU A 48 -21.27 7.52 -7.32
N SER A 49 -22.06 7.18 -8.34
CA SER A 49 -22.93 5.99 -8.35
C SER A 49 -22.22 4.64 -8.13
N PHE A 50 -20.90 4.58 -8.38
CA PHE A 50 -20.07 3.39 -8.14
C PHE A 50 -19.64 3.21 -6.69
N LEU A 51 -19.88 4.20 -5.81
CA LEU A 51 -19.65 4.10 -4.37
C LEU A 51 -20.97 3.86 -3.65
N LYS A 52 -20.92 3.01 -2.61
CA LYS A 52 -22.06 2.84 -1.70
C LYS A 52 -22.17 4.04 -0.77
N THR A 53 -23.39 4.39 -0.39
CA THR A 53 -23.68 5.53 0.49
C THR A 53 -22.93 5.47 1.82
N ASP A 54 -22.77 4.28 2.41
CA ASP A 54 -22.00 4.09 3.64
C ASP A 54 -20.53 4.48 3.49
N ARG A 55 -19.95 4.22 2.30
CA ARG A 55 -18.57 4.62 2.00
C ARG A 55 -18.42 6.11 1.75
N ILE A 56 -19.40 6.71 1.09
CA ILE A 56 -19.46 8.17 0.89
C ILE A 56 -19.52 8.88 2.23
N ASN A 57 -20.41 8.46 3.13
CA ASN A 57 -20.54 9.04 4.46
C ASN A 57 -19.25 8.91 5.27
N LYS A 58 -18.64 7.72 5.26
CA LYS A 58 -17.37 7.48 5.95
C LYS A 58 -16.23 8.37 5.43
N LEU A 59 -16.15 8.59 4.12
CA LEU A 59 -15.18 9.50 3.52
C LEU A 59 -15.44 10.94 4.00
N SER A 60 -16.67 11.45 3.91
CA SER A 60 -17.01 12.79 4.39
C SER A 60 -16.67 12.99 5.87
N GLU A 61 -17.11 12.07 6.73
CA GLU A 61 -16.87 12.14 8.17
C GLU A 61 -15.38 12.14 8.54
N SER A 62 -14.59 11.33 7.82
CA SER A 62 -13.17 11.19 8.13
C SER A 62 -12.31 12.31 7.57
N LYS A 63 -12.78 13.10 6.61
CA LYS A 63 -11.96 14.05 5.85
C LYS A 63 -11.21 15.06 6.73
N ASN A 64 -11.83 15.52 7.81
CA ASN A 64 -11.26 16.57 8.66
C ASN A 64 -10.19 16.08 9.63
N ASP A 65 -10.24 14.83 10.06
CA ASP A 65 -9.39 14.30 11.12
C ASP A 65 -8.52 13.09 10.71
N PHE A 66 -8.65 12.63 9.45
CA PHE A 66 -7.95 11.42 8.99
C PHE A 66 -6.43 11.56 9.11
N GLU A 67 -5.89 12.76 8.82
CA GLU A 67 -4.45 13.01 8.81
C GLU A 67 -3.85 12.79 10.21
N ALA A 68 -4.44 13.38 11.24
CA ALA A 68 -4.01 13.15 12.61
C ALA A 68 -4.16 11.68 13.02
N LYS A 69 -5.26 11.04 12.63
CA LYS A 69 -5.52 9.62 12.92
C LYS A 69 -4.55 8.69 12.21
N ILE A 70 -4.29 8.91 10.91
CA ILE A 70 -3.40 8.03 10.14
C ILE A 70 -1.95 8.19 10.57
N LEU A 71 -1.49 9.43 10.76
CA LEU A 71 -0.13 9.72 11.22
C LEU A 71 0.10 9.17 12.64
N GLY A 72 -0.88 9.35 13.54
CA GLY A 72 -0.84 8.78 14.87
C GLY A 72 -0.73 7.25 14.86
N ARG A 73 -1.49 6.59 13.98
CA ARG A 73 -1.43 5.13 13.82
C ARG A 73 -0.10 4.66 13.21
N LEU A 74 0.37 5.29 12.16
CA LEU A 74 1.66 4.96 11.55
C LEU A 74 2.78 5.08 12.58
N ASN A 75 2.77 6.14 13.36
CA ASN A 75 3.76 6.37 14.41
C ASN A 75 3.71 5.29 15.52
N SER A 76 2.50 4.98 16.02
CA SER A 76 2.32 3.94 17.06
C SER A 76 2.75 2.56 16.59
N GLU A 77 2.53 2.24 15.32
CA GLU A 77 2.90 0.97 14.70
C GLU A 77 4.35 0.94 14.19
N LYS A 78 5.08 2.06 14.26
CA LYS A 78 6.40 2.22 13.63
C LYS A 78 6.36 1.81 12.15
N ALA A 79 5.33 2.25 11.47
CA ALA A 79 5.09 1.98 10.05
C ALA A 79 5.15 3.29 9.27
N GLU A 80 5.46 3.18 8.00
CA GLU A 80 5.48 4.25 7.04
C GLU A 80 4.51 3.96 5.90
N ALA A 81 4.25 4.94 5.06
CA ALA A 81 3.40 4.77 3.89
C ALA A 81 4.03 5.45 2.69
N VAL A 82 3.93 4.80 1.54
CA VAL A 82 4.33 5.34 0.23
C VAL A 82 3.17 5.19 -0.74
N THR A 83 2.99 6.16 -1.60
CA THR A 83 1.92 6.19 -2.59
C THR A 83 2.48 6.05 -4.01
N ILE A 84 1.64 5.68 -4.96
CA ILE A 84 2.03 5.54 -6.37
C ILE A 84 2.68 6.80 -6.98
N PHE A 85 2.50 7.96 -6.36
CA PHE A 85 3.07 9.23 -6.81
C PHE A 85 4.43 9.54 -6.19
N ASP A 86 4.89 8.73 -5.23
CA ASP A 86 6.17 8.92 -4.56
C ASP A 86 7.28 8.20 -5.35
N GLU A 87 8.49 8.78 -5.32
CA GLU A 87 9.66 8.23 -6.03
C GLU A 87 10.07 6.85 -5.49
N ASP A 88 9.89 6.64 -4.19
CA ASP A 88 10.21 5.37 -3.52
C ASP A 88 9.16 4.27 -3.76
N TYR A 89 8.08 4.56 -4.50
CA TYR A 89 7.08 3.54 -4.80
C TYR A 89 7.66 2.47 -5.75
N PRO A 90 7.50 1.15 -5.44
CA PRO A 90 8.08 0.08 -6.23
C PRO A 90 7.54 0.04 -7.66
N GLU A 91 8.35 0.36 -8.65
CA GLU A 91 7.95 0.41 -10.08
C GLU A 91 7.37 -0.91 -10.60
N LYS A 92 7.88 -2.05 -10.10
CA LYS A 92 7.38 -3.39 -10.48
C LYS A 92 5.91 -3.59 -10.09
N LEU A 93 5.45 -2.93 -9.01
CA LEU A 93 4.04 -3.02 -8.59
C LEU A 93 3.09 -2.24 -9.49
N LYS A 94 3.56 -1.20 -10.16
CA LYS A 94 2.73 -0.45 -11.13
C LYS A 94 2.34 -1.30 -12.36
N GLN A 95 3.05 -2.41 -12.60
CA GLN A 95 2.84 -3.28 -13.76
C GLN A 95 1.75 -4.33 -13.54
N ILE A 96 1.31 -4.56 -12.32
CA ILE A 96 0.27 -5.55 -12.03
C ILE A 96 -1.13 -4.94 -12.14
N SER A 97 -2.10 -5.74 -12.58
CA SER A 97 -3.50 -5.31 -12.60
C SER A 97 -4.01 -5.05 -11.17
N GLY A 98 -4.62 -3.88 -10.95
CA GLY A 98 -5.15 -3.51 -9.63
C GLY A 98 -4.08 -3.21 -8.60
N TYR A 99 -2.94 -2.69 -9.03
CA TYR A 99 -1.84 -2.29 -8.15
C TYR A 99 -2.34 -1.45 -6.96
N PRO A 100 -1.69 -1.56 -5.78
CA PRO A 100 -2.04 -0.77 -4.61
C PRO A 100 -1.64 0.70 -4.80
N TYR A 101 -2.56 1.62 -4.57
CA TYR A 101 -2.26 3.06 -4.61
C TYR A 101 -1.47 3.54 -3.40
N VAL A 102 -1.55 2.79 -2.31
CA VAL A 102 -0.83 3.04 -1.05
C VAL A 102 -0.22 1.74 -0.56
N LEU A 103 1.04 1.78 -0.19
CA LEU A 103 1.74 0.72 0.52
C LEU A 103 2.06 1.20 1.94
N TYR A 104 1.69 0.39 2.92
CA TYR A 104 2.15 0.55 4.30
C TYR A 104 3.30 -0.43 4.52
N TYR A 105 4.40 0.06 5.08
CA TYR A 105 5.59 -0.75 5.27
C TYR A 105 6.29 -0.48 6.61
N LYS A 106 7.15 -1.40 7.02
CA LYS A 106 8.05 -1.27 8.16
C LYS A 106 9.46 -1.60 7.69
N GLY A 107 10.44 -0.79 8.07
CA GLY A 107 11.82 -0.94 7.66
C GLY A 107 12.16 -0.03 6.47
N SER A 108 13.00 -0.49 5.53
CA SER A 108 13.49 0.31 4.41
C SER A 108 12.99 -0.20 3.06
N LEU A 109 12.78 0.70 2.11
CA LEU A 109 12.50 0.42 0.71
C LEU A 109 13.77 0.49 -0.18
N ASP A 110 14.94 0.76 0.36
CA ASP A 110 16.19 1.00 -0.40
C ASP A 110 16.52 -0.09 -1.41
N TYR A 111 16.20 -1.32 -1.09
CA TYR A 111 16.54 -2.50 -1.92
C TYR A 111 15.38 -3.03 -2.76
N ILE A 112 14.19 -2.40 -2.70
CA ILE A 112 12.96 -2.96 -3.27
C ILE A 112 13.05 -3.16 -4.79
N ASN A 113 13.86 -2.39 -5.48
CA ASN A 113 14.07 -2.46 -6.93
C ASN A 113 15.19 -3.42 -7.35
N ASN A 114 15.91 -4.03 -6.41
CA ASN A 114 16.95 -5.01 -6.71
C ASN A 114 16.35 -6.28 -7.34
N ILE A 115 17.25 -7.14 -7.87
CA ILE A 115 16.87 -8.48 -8.29
C ILE A 115 16.23 -9.20 -7.12
N SER A 116 15.07 -9.79 -7.36
CA SER A 116 14.26 -10.40 -6.30
C SER A 116 13.91 -11.83 -6.67
N VAL A 117 13.94 -12.72 -5.70
CA VAL A 117 13.53 -14.14 -5.83
C VAL A 117 12.42 -14.40 -4.82
N ALA A 118 11.31 -14.97 -5.30
CA ALA A 118 10.23 -15.39 -4.42
C ALA A 118 10.55 -16.76 -3.81
N ILE A 119 10.45 -16.86 -2.48
CA ILE A 119 10.49 -18.13 -1.76
C ILE A 119 9.10 -18.38 -1.19
N VAL A 120 8.45 -19.42 -1.69
CA VAL A 120 7.09 -19.79 -1.31
C VAL A 120 6.99 -21.30 -1.11
N GLY A 121 6.13 -21.73 -0.19
CA GLY A 121 6.00 -23.16 0.00
C GLY A 121 4.89 -23.57 0.97
N SER A 122 4.99 -24.82 1.44
CA SER A 122 3.98 -25.41 2.31
C SER A 122 3.91 -24.78 3.68
N ARG A 123 2.70 -24.56 4.17
CA ARG A 123 2.47 -24.16 5.58
C ARG A 123 2.88 -25.25 6.57
N LYS A 124 2.83 -26.53 6.16
CA LYS A 124 3.35 -27.69 6.91
C LYS A 124 4.70 -28.10 6.31
N ALA A 125 5.72 -27.30 6.59
CA ALA A 125 7.06 -27.54 6.07
C ALA A 125 7.72 -28.72 6.75
N THR A 126 8.41 -29.56 5.95
CA THR A 126 9.31 -30.61 6.47
C THR A 126 10.60 -29.98 6.97
N ASN A 127 11.35 -30.71 7.82
CA ASN A 127 12.66 -30.23 8.29
C ASN A 127 13.63 -29.96 7.12
N TYR A 128 13.60 -30.80 6.09
CA TYR A 128 14.38 -30.59 4.87
C TYR A 128 13.95 -29.30 4.15
N GLY A 129 12.63 -29.08 4.00
CA GLY A 129 12.11 -27.87 3.35
C GLY A 129 12.54 -26.58 4.07
N LYS A 130 12.48 -26.57 5.40
CA LYS A 130 12.96 -25.43 6.21
C LYS A 130 14.45 -25.19 6.00
N TRP A 131 15.26 -26.24 6.14
CA TRP A 131 16.70 -26.17 5.92
C TRP A 131 17.04 -25.65 4.52
N ALA A 132 16.37 -26.16 3.48
CA ALA A 132 16.62 -25.73 2.10
C ALA A 132 16.24 -24.24 1.89
N ALA A 133 15.09 -23.80 2.43
CA ALA A 133 14.67 -22.40 2.36
C ALA A 133 15.67 -21.47 3.08
N GLU A 134 16.09 -21.82 4.29
CA GLU A 134 17.07 -21.05 5.06
C GLU A 134 18.41 -20.96 4.31
N LYS A 135 18.90 -22.08 3.77
CA LYS A 135 20.15 -22.13 3.01
C LYS A 135 20.09 -21.24 1.78
N LEU A 136 19.04 -21.40 0.94
CA LEU A 136 18.88 -20.60 -0.27
C LEU A 136 18.72 -19.11 0.05
N THR A 137 17.92 -18.78 1.05
CA THR A 137 17.75 -17.38 1.50
C THR A 137 19.09 -16.76 1.89
N LYS A 138 19.88 -17.47 2.68
CA LYS A 138 21.19 -16.98 3.09
C LYS A 138 22.12 -16.74 1.92
N GLU A 139 22.32 -17.76 1.07
CA GLU A 139 23.21 -17.69 -0.09
C GLU A 139 22.80 -16.58 -1.07
N LEU A 140 21.51 -16.41 -1.35
CA LEU A 140 21.00 -15.34 -2.22
C LEU A 140 21.18 -13.96 -1.59
N SER A 141 20.96 -13.83 -0.29
CA SER A 141 21.14 -12.54 0.41
C SER A 141 22.61 -12.10 0.44
N GLU A 142 23.57 -13.04 0.51
CA GLU A 142 24.99 -12.74 0.48
C GLU A 142 25.45 -12.10 -0.86
N ILE A 143 24.69 -12.31 -1.94
CA ILE A 143 24.93 -11.69 -3.26
C ILE A 143 23.95 -10.56 -3.58
N ASN A 144 23.33 -9.94 -2.56
CA ASN A 144 22.40 -8.82 -2.68
C ASN A 144 21.13 -9.11 -3.52
N VAL A 145 20.66 -10.34 -3.52
CA VAL A 145 19.35 -10.70 -4.08
C VAL A 145 18.27 -10.57 -3.01
N ASN A 146 17.22 -9.83 -3.31
CA ASN A 146 16.08 -9.69 -2.38
C ASN A 146 15.28 -10.99 -2.31
N ILE A 147 14.90 -11.36 -1.10
CA ILE A 147 13.97 -12.47 -0.88
C ILE A 147 12.58 -11.90 -0.67
N VAL A 148 11.65 -12.34 -1.49
CA VAL A 148 10.24 -11.96 -1.40
C VAL A 148 9.42 -13.15 -0.94
N SER A 149 8.62 -12.96 0.09
CA SER A 149 7.79 -14.00 0.66
C SER A 149 6.46 -13.41 1.13
N GLY A 150 5.43 -14.26 1.23
CA GLY A 150 4.12 -13.87 1.75
C GLY A 150 4.07 -13.77 3.28
N LEU A 151 5.18 -14.01 3.99
CA LEU A 151 5.28 -14.01 5.45
C LEU A 151 4.25 -14.94 6.11
N ALA A 152 3.86 -16.00 5.44
CA ALA A 152 2.95 -17.00 5.98
C ALA A 152 3.69 -18.01 6.87
N VAL A 153 2.94 -18.73 7.72
CA VAL A 153 3.53 -19.83 8.50
C VAL A 153 4.01 -20.92 7.56
N GLY A 154 5.23 -21.42 7.74
CA GLY A 154 5.80 -22.52 6.95
C GLY A 154 7.13 -22.19 6.30
N ILE A 155 7.20 -22.37 4.99
CA ILE A 155 8.39 -22.06 4.18
C ILE A 155 8.53 -20.57 3.96
N ASP A 156 7.41 -19.85 3.76
CA ASP A 156 7.41 -18.41 3.60
C ASP A 156 7.95 -17.72 4.87
#